data_89b93c857a1a2b39c224af8f668b38e4
#
_entry.id   89b93c857a1a2b39c224af8f668b38e4
#
_cell.length_a   1.000
_cell.length_b   1.000
_cell.length_c   1.000
_cell.angle_alpha   90.00
_cell.angle_beta   90.00
_cell.angle_gamma   90.00
#
_symmetry.space_group_name_H-M   'P 1'
#
loop_
_entity.id
_entity.type
_entity.pdbx_description
1 polymer ?
#
loop_
_entity_poly.entity_id
_entity_poly.type
_entity_poly.pdbx_seq_one_letter_code
_entity_poly.pdbx_strand_id
1 'polypeptide(L)'
;MRAGSRISDLKYKLMTIELLNLAKNYYTYRELAQIIGLPETVLSRYVKGHVLPTIDRAQNINRTLQKIMRLEGEIQQRIRFDDAGYFDNTHLISDTLLLERAVQHAVNAFAGMRITKVLAAATDGIPLAALLAHRLGVGLVIAKKNREVGVREFIEEIYIPSKTAIMISLFVPRDALRKGDCVLIVDDVIDSGETQIALTRIVQKAKAEVTGMYALVGMGSDWKSKIEAVTHCPVEIVLQIGKKPLAEVG
;
A
#
# COMPACT_ATOMS: atom_id res chain seq x y z
N MET A 1 7.10 10.79 -31.94
CA MET A 1 6.34 10.28 -30.78
C MET A 1 6.99 9.00 -30.28
N ARG A 2 7.49 8.96 -29.06
CA ARG A 2 8.30 7.86 -28.51
C ARG A 2 7.40 6.65 -28.16
N ALA A 3 7.83 5.43 -28.48
CA ALA A 3 7.12 4.18 -28.18
C ALA A 3 6.74 4.03 -26.69
N GLY A 4 7.55 4.57 -25.78
CA GLY A 4 7.27 4.61 -24.34
C GLY A 4 6.01 5.38 -23.93
N SER A 5 5.63 6.41 -24.69
CA SER A 5 4.40 7.18 -24.45
C SER A 5 3.13 6.34 -24.73
N ARG A 6 3.11 5.57 -25.81
CA ARG A 6 1.95 4.74 -26.17
C ARG A 6 1.67 3.60 -25.20
N ILE A 7 2.71 2.96 -24.67
CA ILE A 7 2.56 1.90 -23.67
C ILE A 7 2.05 2.48 -22.35
N SER A 8 2.57 3.63 -21.93
CA SER A 8 2.13 4.35 -20.74
C SER A 8 0.65 4.76 -20.86
N ASP A 9 0.26 5.32 -22.01
CA ASP A 9 -1.14 5.70 -22.29
C ASP A 9 -2.07 4.49 -22.26
N LEU A 10 -1.64 3.35 -22.82
CA LEU A 10 -2.43 2.13 -22.80
C LEU A 10 -2.63 1.61 -21.38
N LYS A 11 -1.55 1.54 -20.60
CA LYS A 11 -1.62 1.16 -19.18
C LYS A 11 -2.57 2.07 -18.40
N TYR A 12 -2.47 3.39 -18.59
CA TYR A 12 -3.34 4.36 -17.92
C TYR A 12 -4.83 4.15 -18.27
N LYS A 13 -5.16 3.87 -19.54
CA LYS A 13 -6.52 3.57 -19.98
C LYS A 13 -7.06 2.28 -19.36
N LEU A 14 -6.22 1.23 -19.29
CA LEU A 14 -6.59 -0.03 -18.63
C LEU A 14 -6.84 0.16 -17.15
N MET A 15 -5.96 0.87 -16.45
CA MET A 15 -6.14 1.24 -15.03
C MET A 15 -7.44 2.03 -14.79
N THR A 16 -7.81 2.91 -15.75
CA THR A 16 -9.09 3.64 -15.67
C THR A 16 -10.30 2.72 -15.77
N ILE A 17 -10.23 1.68 -16.63
CA ILE A 17 -11.30 0.68 -16.72
C ILE A 17 -11.40 -0.14 -15.43
N GLU A 18 -10.29 -0.53 -14.85
CA GLU A 18 -10.25 -1.23 -13.56
C GLU A 18 -10.87 -0.37 -12.45
N LEU A 19 -10.53 0.91 -12.38
CA LEU A 19 -11.15 1.84 -11.44
C LEU A 19 -12.66 2.02 -11.66
N LEU A 20 -13.12 2.04 -12.91
CA LEU A 20 -14.56 2.03 -13.23
C LEU A 20 -15.23 0.73 -12.78
N ASN A 21 -14.58 -0.42 -12.96
CA ASN A 21 -15.08 -1.70 -12.47
C ASN A 21 -15.21 -1.71 -10.94
N LEU A 22 -14.22 -1.19 -10.22
CA LEU A 22 -14.30 -1.01 -8.77
C LEU A 22 -15.45 -0.07 -8.38
N ALA A 23 -15.60 1.06 -9.06
CA ALA A 23 -16.68 2.01 -8.82
C ALA A 23 -18.06 1.38 -9.01
N LYS A 24 -18.20 0.40 -9.91
CA LYS A 24 -19.45 -0.36 -10.12
C LYS A 24 -19.90 -1.19 -8.91
N ASN A 25 -19.03 -1.50 -7.97
CA ASN A 25 -19.42 -2.17 -6.74
C ASN A 25 -20.13 -1.24 -5.74
N TYR A 26 -20.00 0.07 -5.92
CA TYR A 26 -20.56 1.11 -5.05
C TYR A 26 -21.63 1.97 -5.72
N TYR A 27 -21.59 2.08 -7.07
CA TYR A 27 -22.45 2.96 -7.86
C TYR A 27 -23.10 2.22 -9.03
N THR A 28 -24.34 2.55 -9.33
CA THR A 28 -25.02 2.11 -10.57
C THR A 28 -24.45 2.82 -11.80
N TYR A 29 -24.70 2.28 -13.00
CA TYR A 29 -24.32 2.98 -14.24
C TYR A 29 -24.96 4.37 -14.36
N ARG A 30 -26.20 4.51 -13.87
CA ARG A 30 -26.94 5.77 -13.89
C ARG A 30 -26.25 6.83 -13.02
N GLU A 31 -25.86 6.47 -11.81
CA GLU A 31 -25.13 7.36 -10.90
C GLU A 31 -23.76 7.74 -11.46
N LEU A 32 -23.00 6.77 -11.96
CA LEU A 32 -21.71 7.04 -12.61
C LEU A 32 -21.86 7.93 -13.84
N ALA A 33 -22.92 7.76 -14.64
CA ALA A 33 -23.20 8.61 -15.78
C ALA A 33 -23.41 10.07 -15.38
N GLN A 34 -24.17 10.29 -14.32
CA GLN A 34 -24.39 11.64 -13.77
C GLN A 34 -23.12 12.25 -13.19
N ILE A 35 -22.34 11.47 -12.44
CA ILE A 35 -21.14 11.92 -11.77
C ILE A 35 -20.01 12.23 -12.77
N ILE A 36 -19.80 11.35 -13.75
CA ILE A 36 -18.70 11.45 -14.72
C ILE A 36 -19.06 12.34 -15.91
N GLY A 37 -20.37 12.52 -16.16
CA GLY A 37 -20.86 13.28 -17.33
C GLY A 37 -20.75 12.49 -18.64
N LEU A 38 -20.86 11.16 -18.62
CA LEU A 38 -20.84 10.28 -19.79
C LEU A 38 -22.11 9.43 -19.84
N PRO A 39 -22.62 9.10 -21.04
CA PRO A 39 -23.77 8.22 -21.18
C PRO A 39 -23.52 6.83 -20.56
N GLU A 40 -24.54 6.22 -19.96
CA GLU A 40 -24.49 4.87 -19.37
C GLU A 40 -23.99 3.82 -20.37
N THR A 41 -24.42 3.93 -21.62
CA THR A 41 -24.00 3.03 -22.72
C THR A 41 -22.49 3.10 -22.99
N VAL A 42 -21.90 4.30 -22.87
CA VAL A 42 -20.46 4.49 -23.04
C VAL A 42 -19.70 3.89 -21.86
N LEU A 43 -20.14 4.16 -20.63
CA LEU A 43 -19.54 3.59 -19.42
C LEU A 43 -19.61 2.06 -19.41
N SER A 44 -20.78 1.49 -19.78
CA SER A 44 -20.93 0.04 -19.89
C SER A 44 -19.97 -0.58 -20.90
N ARG A 45 -19.71 0.08 -22.03
CA ARG A 45 -18.74 -0.40 -23.04
C ARG A 45 -17.31 -0.35 -22.52
N TYR A 46 -16.94 0.67 -21.72
CA TYR A 46 -15.64 0.74 -21.07
C TYR A 46 -15.47 -0.37 -20.03
N VAL A 47 -16.43 -0.50 -19.12
CA VAL A 47 -16.43 -1.53 -18.05
C VAL A 47 -16.33 -2.94 -18.62
N LYS A 48 -17.05 -3.23 -19.73
CA LYS A 48 -17.01 -4.53 -20.41
C LYS A 48 -15.76 -4.73 -21.31
N GLY A 49 -14.88 -3.74 -21.39
CA GLY A 49 -13.67 -3.82 -22.21
C GLY A 49 -13.90 -3.77 -23.73
N HIS A 50 -15.12 -3.45 -24.18
CA HIS A 50 -15.43 -3.38 -25.63
C HIS A 50 -14.70 -2.22 -26.33
N VAL A 51 -14.42 -1.15 -25.59
CA VAL A 51 -13.74 0.05 -26.11
C VAL A 51 -12.87 0.64 -25.00
N LEU A 52 -11.69 1.12 -25.35
CA LEU A 52 -10.85 1.89 -24.45
C LEU A 52 -11.20 3.39 -24.51
N PRO A 53 -11.20 4.11 -23.38
CA PRO A 53 -11.34 5.56 -23.40
C PRO A 53 -10.17 6.22 -24.13
N THR A 54 -10.37 7.42 -24.66
CA THR A 54 -9.24 8.30 -25.02
C THR A 54 -8.48 8.71 -23.78
N ILE A 55 -7.24 9.19 -23.92
CA ILE A 55 -6.43 9.58 -22.76
C ILE A 55 -7.09 10.69 -21.95
N ASP A 56 -7.69 11.69 -22.60
CA ASP A 56 -8.38 12.80 -21.95
C ASP A 56 -9.61 12.32 -21.16
N ARG A 57 -10.37 11.38 -21.74
CA ARG A 57 -11.50 10.76 -21.04
C ARG A 57 -11.05 9.92 -19.85
N ALA A 58 -9.97 9.16 -20.02
CA ALA A 58 -9.39 8.39 -18.93
C ALA A 58 -8.96 9.29 -17.78
N GLN A 59 -8.30 10.41 -18.06
CA GLN A 59 -7.90 11.41 -17.07
C GLN A 59 -9.12 12.04 -16.38
N ASN A 60 -10.16 12.40 -17.12
CA ASN A 60 -11.38 12.94 -16.55
C ASN A 60 -12.10 11.95 -15.64
N ILE A 61 -12.26 10.69 -16.09
CA ILE A 61 -12.86 9.61 -15.30
C ILE A 61 -12.06 9.40 -14.00
N ASN A 62 -10.73 9.25 -14.09
CA ASN A 62 -9.88 9.07 -12.91
C ASN A 62 -10.02 10.21 -11.93
N ARG A 63 -9.91 11.47 -12.39
CA ARG A 63 -10.03 12.65 -11.53
C ARG A 63 -11.39 12.71 -10.82
N THR A 64 -12.45 12.35 -11.52
CA THR A 64 -13.82 12.36 -10.98
C THR A 64 -14.01 11.25 -9.96
N LEU A 65 -13.58 10.02 -10.28
CA LEU A 65 -13.70 8.88 -9.37
C LEU A 65 -12.87 9.05 -8.10
N GLN A 66 -11.65 9.58 -8.20
CA GLN A 66 -10.82 9.88 -7.03
C GLN A 66 -11.48 10.85 -6.05
N LYS A 67 -12.30 11.79 -6.54
CA LYS A 67 -13.03 12.74 -5.68
C LYS A 67 -14.17 12.09 -4.87
N ILE A 68 -14.88 11.14 -5.47
CA ILE A 68 -16.06 10.50 -4.85
C ILE A 68 -15.72 9.23 -4.08
N MET A 69 -14.68 8.55 -4.50
CA MET A 69 -14.17 7.33 -3.87
C MET A 69 -13.03 7.71 -2.90
N ARG A 70 -13.34 8.42 -1.83
CA ARG A 70 -12.33 8.78 -0.81
C ARG A 70 -11.92 7.55 -0.03
N LEU A 71 -10.73 7.02 -0.35
CA LEU A 71 -10.15 5.85 0.32
C LEU A 71 -10.04 6.05 1.84
N GLU A 72 -9.68 7.26 2.27
CA GLU A 72 -9.61 7.64 3.68
C GLU A 72 -10.94 7.39 4.42
N GLY A 73 -12.06 7.83 3.82
CA GLY A 73 -13.38 7.65 4.41
C GLY A 73 -13.79 6.18 4.52
N GLU A 74 -13.42 5.36 3.55
CA GLU A 74 -13.70 3.91 3.59
C GLU A 74 -12.84 3.19 4.63
N ILE A 75 -11.57 3.54 4.75
CA ILE A 75 -10.70 3.02 5.81
C ILE A 75 -11.27 3.44 7.16
N GLN A 76 -11.67 4.71 7.32
CA GLN A 76 -12.21 5.23 8.57
C GLN A 76 -13.48 4.50 9.03
N GLN A 77 -14.35 4.10 8.10
CA GLN A 77 -15.56 3.31 8.42
C GLN A 77 -15.27 1.89 8.90
N ARG A 78 -14.10 1.34 8.52
CA ARG A 78 -13.66 -0.02 8.86
C ARG A 78 -12.77 -0.08 10.09
N ILE A 79 -12.32 1.07 10.59
CA ILE A 79 -11.51 1.12 11.81
C ILE A 79 -12.32 0.58 12.97
N ARG A 80 -11.71 -0.37 13.68
CA ARG A 80 -12.23 -0.94 14.91
C ARG A 80 -11.17 -0.91 15.99
N PHE A 81 -11.60 -0.83 17.21
CA PHE A 81 -10.76 -1.01 18.38
C PHE A 81 -11.49 -1.98 19.30
N ASP A 82 -10.73 -2.86 19.93
CA ASP A 82 -11.27 -3.72 20.99
C ASP A 82 -11.56 -2.91 22.27
N ASP A 83 -12.09 -3.58 23.30
CA ASP A 83 -12.45 -2.95 24.57
C ASP A 83 -11.24 -2.43 25.33
N ALA A 84 -10.05 -3.00 25.10
CA ALA A 84 -8.78 -2.55 25.65
C ALA A 84 -8.14 -1.39 24.86
N GLY A 85 -8.71 -1.00 23.71
CA GLY A 85 -8.23 0.08 22.87
C GLY A 85 -7.18 -0.37 21.85
N TYR A 86 -6.96 -1.67 21.64
CA TYR A 86 -6.11 -2.17 20.58
C TYR A 86 -6.80 -2.07 19.20
N PHE A 87 -6.03 -1.72 18.20
CA PHE A 87 -6.50 -1.57 16.85
C PHE A 87 -6.75 -2.96 16.21
N ASP A 88 -7.98 -3.17 15.72
CA ASP A 88 -8.35 -4.34 14.92
C ASP A 88 -8.33 -3.97 13.43
N ASN A 89 -7.34 -4.51 12.71
CA ASN A 89 -7.13 -4.30 11.28
C ASN A 89 -7.82 -5.36 10.39
N THR A 90 -8.46 -6.38 10.98
CA THR A 90 -9.03 -7.54 10.27
C THR A 90 -9.93 -7.12 9.11
N HIS A 91 -10.81 -6.14 9.33
CA HIS A 91 -11.72 -5.63 8.31
C HIS A 91 -11.04 -4.80 7.21
N LEU A 92 -9.82 -4.33 7.44
CA LEU A 92 -9.03 -3.63 6.42
C LEU A 92 -8.30 -4.62 5.52
N ILE A 93 -7.59 -5.58 6.13
CA ILE A 93 -6.72 -6.51 5.40
C ILE A 93 -7.48 -7.64 4.70
N SER A 94 -8.72 -7.91 5.09
CA SER A 94 -9.59 -8.91 4.45
C SER A 94 -10.45 -8.36 3.31
N ASP A 95 -10.61 -7.04 3.20
CA ASP A 95 -11.38 -6.41 2.11
C ASP A 95 -10.49 -6.22 0.86
N THR A 96 -10.55 -7.18 -0.05
CA THR A 96 -9.73 -7.16 -1.26
C THR A 96 -10.02 -5.98 -2.19
N LEU A 97 -11.25 -5.47 -2.21
CA LEU A 97 -11.61 -4.28 -3.01
C LEU A 97 -10.99 -3.01 -2.41
N LEU A 98 -11.01 -2.89 -1.09
CA LEU A 98 -10.32 -1.81 -0.39
C LEU A 98 -8.81 -1.85 -0.66
N LEU A 99 -8.20 -3.05 -0.57
CA LEU A 99 -6.79 -3.24 -0.85
C LEU A 99 -6.43 -2.91 -2.30
N GLU A 100 -7.26 -3.29 -3.27
CA GLU A 100 -7.06 -2.90 -4.68
C GLU A 100 -7.06 -1.38 -4.87
N ARG A 101 -7.94 -0.67 -4.18
CA ARG A 101 -7.96 0.80 -4.21
C ARG A 101 -6.74 1.42 -3.54
N ALA A 102 -6.30 0.84 -2.43
CA ALA A 102 -5.09 1.24 -1.75
C ALA A 102 -3.85 1.02 -2.64
N VAL A 103 -3.80 -0.10 -3.37
CA VAL A 103 -2.76 -0.36 -4.37
C VAL A 103 -2.76 0.71 -5.47
N GLN A 104 -3.94 1.08 -5.99
CA GLN A 104 -4.03 2.14 -6.99
C GLN A 104 -3.56 3.49 -6.43
N HIS A 105 -3.90 3.81 -5.18
CA HIS A 105 -3.42 4.99 -4.48
C HIS A 105 -1.89 4.98 -4.34
N ALA A 106 -1.31 3.86 -3.89
CA ALA A 106 0.14 3.70 -3.77
C ALA A 106 0.87 3.87 -5.12
N VAL A 107 0.35 3.25 -6.19
CA VAL A 107 0.92 3.39 -7.54
C VAL A 107 0.95 4.85 -7.99
N ASN A 108 -0.09 5.62 -7.68
CA ASN A 108 -0.14 7.04 -8.01
C ASN A 108 0.83 7.86 -7.13
N ALA A 109 0.89 7.57 -5.83
CA ALA A 109 1.76 8.29 -4.89
C ALA A 109 3.26 8.12 -5.22
N PHE A 110 3.64 6.92 -5.65
CA PHE A 110 5.04 6.61 -6.02
C PHE A 110 5.30 6.64 -7.54
N ALA A 111 4.42 7.28 -8.31
CA ALA A 111 4.58 7.40 -9.77
C ALA A 111 5.90 8.11 -10.14
N GLY A 112 6.66 7.50 -11.05
CA GLY A 112 7.96 8.01 -11.48
C GLY A 112 9.14 7.61 -10.60
N MET A 113 8.92 7.01 -9.44
CA MET A 113 9.98 6.47 -8.60
C MET A 113 10.39 5.07 -9.08
N ARG A 114 11.69 4.77 -8.99
CA ARG A 114 12.19 3.43 -9.30
C ARG A 114 11.90 2.51 -8.11
N ILE A 115 11.13 1.46 -8.34
CA ILE A 115 10.86 0.39 -7.37
C ILE A 115 11.23 -0.93 -8.03
N THR A 116 12.04 -1.76 -7.37
CA THR A 116 12.43 -3.10 -7.83
C THR A 116 11.93 -4.20 -6.93
N LYS A 117 11.63 -3.87 -5.68
CA LYS A 117 11.10 -4.79 -4.66
C LYS A 117 10.06 -4.10 -3.80
N VAL A 118 9.09 -4.89 -3.33
CA VAL A 118 8.20 -4.53 -2.23
C VAL A 118 8.59 -5.37 -1.03
N LEU A 119 8.72 -4.76 0.15
CA LEU A 119 9.08 -5.41 1.41
C LEU A 119 7.98 -5.18 2.45
N ALA A 120 7.53 -6.26 3.10
CA ALA A 120 6.59 -6.20 4.21
C ALA A 120 7.03 -7.09 5.37
N ALA A 121 6.63 -6.74 6.58
CA ALA A 121 6.74 -7.63 7.72
C ALA A 121 5.55 -8.60 7.77
N ALA A 122 5.78 -9.85 8.19
CA ALA A 122 4.70 -10.79 8.47
C ALA A 122 3.98 -10.35 9.76
N THR A 123 2.61 -10.33 9.76
CA THR A 123 1.70 -10.99 8.82
C THR A 123 0.79 -10.02 8.06
N ASP A 124 0.32 -8.98 8.68
CA ASP A 124 -0.87 -8.22 8.31
C ASP A 124 -0.63 -7.26 7.12
N GLY A 125 0.60 -6.80 6.93
CA GLY A 125 0.99 -6.03 5.75
C GLY A 125 1.12 -6.87 4.46
N ILE A 126 1.16 -8.23 4.56
CA ILE A 126 1.39 -9.10 3.40
C ILE A 126 0.32 -8.96 2.31
N PRO A 127 -1.00 -8.98 2.61
CA PRO A 127 -2.02 -8.90 1.56
C PRO A 127 -1.87 -7.65 0.68
N LEU A 128 -1.69 -6.48 1.30
CA LEU A 128 -1.48 -5.22 0.60
C LEU A 128 -0.18 -5.24 -0.22
N ALA A 129 0.91 -5.69 0.39
CA ALA A 129 2.22 -5.76 -0.25
C ALA A 129 2.25 -6.72 -1.45
N ALA A 130 1.55 -7.86 -1.36
CA ALA A 130 1.46 -8.85 -2.44
C ALA A 130 0.71 -8.27 -3.66
N LEU A 131 -0.43 -7.63 -3.43
CA LEU A 131 -1.19 -6.97 -4.49
C LEU A 131 -0.39 -5.82 -5.14
N LEU A 132 0.31 -5.03 -4.33
CA LEU A 132 1.12 -3.93 -4.84
C LEU A 132 2.34 -4.42 -5.63
N ALA A 133 3.05 -5.44 -5.14
CA ALA A 133 4.15 -6.05 -5.87
C ALA A 133 3.70 -6.63 -7.22
N HIS A 134 2.55 -7.32 -7.23
CA HIS A 134 1.94 -7.81 -8.47
C HIS A 134 1.60 -6.67 -9.44
N ARG A 135 0.98 -5.62 -8.96
CA ARG A 135 0.59 -4.45 -9.77
C ARG A 135 1.81 -3.72 -10.37
N LEU A 136 2.90 -3.62 -9.61
CA LEU A 136 4.16 -3.01 -10.07
C LEU A 136 4.99 -3.95 -10.94
N GLY A 137 4.70 -5.25 -10.96
CA GLY A 137 5.47 -6.27 -11.69
C GLY A 137 6.86 -6.51 -11.08
N VAL A 138 6.99 -6.36 -9.75
CA VAL A 138 8.25 -6.51 -9.02
C VAL A 138 8.18 -7.65 -7.99
N GLY A 139 9.34 -8.07 -7.48
CA GLY A 139 9.39 -9.13 -6.47
C GLY A 139 8.90 -8.66 -5.10
N LEU A 140 8.14 -9.54 -4.42
CA LEU A 140 7.76 -9.38 -3.01
C LEU A 140 8.82 -10.02 -2.11
N VAL A 141 9.20 -9.31 -1.06
CA VAL A 141 10.07 -9.78 0.02
C VAL A 141 9.29 -9.72 1.33
N ILE A 142 9.34 -10.80 2.10
CA ILE A 142 8.64 -10.89 3.38
C ILE A 142 9.66 -11.06 4.50
N ALA A 143 9.68 -10.12 5.44
CA ALA A 143 10.46 -10.24 6.67
C ALA A 143 9.63 -11.05 7.68
N LYS A 144 10.15 -12.20 8.10
CA LYS A 144 9.47 -13.14 9.00
C LYS A 144 10.07 -13.10 10.40
N LYS A 145 9.27 -13.43 11.40
CA LYS A 145 9.72 -13.52 12.81
C LYS A 145 10.54 -14.78 13.09
N ASN A 146 10.47 -15.79 12.22
CA ASN A 146 11.17 -17.05 12.35
C ASN A 146 11.99 -17.36 11.10
N ARG A 147 13.11 -18.05 11.26
CA ARG A 147 13.89 -18.58 10.13
C ARG A 147 13.16 -19.74 9.47
N GLU A 148 13.20 -19.80 8.14
CA GLU A 148 12.62 -20.88 7.36
C GLU A 148 13.58 -22.05 7.18
N VAL A 149 13.06 -23.25 7.30
CA VAL A 149 13.79 -24.47 6.97
C VAL A 149 14.09 -24.48 5.46
N GLY A 150 15.31 -24.78 5.10
CA GLY A 150 15.76 -24.81 3.68
C GLY A 150 16.42 -23.51 3.19
N VAL A 151 16.33 -22.41 3.93
CA VAL A 151 17.06 -21.18 3.64
C VAL A 151 18.38 -21.16 4.41
N ARG A 152 19.50 -21.01 3.70
CA ARG A 152 20.86 -21.12 4.30
C ARG A 152 21.28 -19.86 5.04
N GLU A 153 21.01 -18.69 4.48
CA GLU A 153 21.49 -17.42 4.99
C GLU A 153 20.35 -16.40 5.08
N PHE A 154 20.39 -15.62 6.15
CA PHE A 154 19.41 -14.55 6.39
C PHE A 154 20.12 -13.22 6.66
N ILE A 155 19.45 -12.14 6.30
CA ILE A 155 19.66 -10.83 6.89
C ILE A 155 18.74 -10.78 8.10
N GLU A 156 19.31 -10.50 9.26
CA GLU A 156 18.59 -10.41 10.52
C GLU A 156 18.66 -9.00 11.09
N GLU A 157 17.54 -8.53 11.63
CA GLU A 157 17.46 -7.31 12.42
C GLU A 157 16.62 -7.59 13.65
N ILE A 158 17.10 -7.06 14.79
CA ILE A 158 16.46 -7.22 16.10
C ILE A 158 15.98 -5.87 16.57
N TYR A 159 14.75 -5.80 17.05
CA TYR A 159 14.19 -4.60 17.68
C TYR A 159 13.29 -4.96 18.87
N ILE A 160 13.06 -4.00 19.73
CA ILE A 160 12.21 -4.15 20.90
C ILE A 160 11.06 -3.15 20.73
N PRO A 161 9.82 -3.62 20.47
CA PRO A 161 8.67 -2.73 20.44
C PRO A 161 8.44 -2.07 21.79
N SER A 162 8.25 -0.75 21.79
CA SER A 162 8.08 0.04 23.00
C SER A 162 6.90 -0.41 23.88
N LYS A 163 5.89 -1.05 23.27
CA LYS A 163 4.68 -1.50 23.98
C LYS A 163 4.81 -2.85 24.67
N THR A 164 5.72 -3.72 24.25
CA THR A 164 5.74 -5.10 24.72
C THR A 164 7.01 -5.48 25.48
N ALA A 165 8.08 -4.69 25.38
CA ALA A 165 9.41 -5.00 25.90
C ALA A 165 9.97 -6.38 25.49
N ILE A 166 9.33 -7.04 24.50
CA ILE A 166 9.74 -8.35 23.98
C ILE A 166 10.64 -8.12 22.77
N MET A 167 11.79 -8.78 22.76
CA MET A 167 12.71 -8.75 21.62
C MET A 167 12.09 -9.47 20.42
N ILE A 168 12.01 -8.78 19.29
CA ILE A 168 11.53 -9.34 18.02
C ILE A 168 12.70 -9.37 17.03
N SER A 169 12.93 -10.54 16.43
CA SER A 169 13.83 -10.70 15.29
C SER A 169 13.03 -10.73 14.00
N LEU A 170 13.53 -10.05 12.98
CA LEU A 170 13.03 -10.15 11.61
C LEU A 170 14.11 -10.78 10.73
N PHE A 171 13.71 -11.74 9.93
CA PHE A 171 14.56 -12.51 9.03
C PHE A 171 14.12 -12.35 7.60
N VAL A 172 15.04 -12.01 6.71
CA VAL A 172 14.85 -11.97 5.25
C VAL A 172 15.92 -12.87 4.62
N PRO A 173 15.57 -13.78 3.68
CA PRO A 173 16.56 -14.56 2.96
C PRO A 173 17.59 -13.66 2.30
N ARG A 174 18.87 -14.02 2.41
CA ARG A 174 19.99 -13.16 1.98
C ARG A 174 19.94 -12.82 0.48
N ASP A 175 19.42 -13.71 -0.33
CA ASP A 175 19.31 -13.59 -1.78
C ASP A 175 18.03 -12.85 -2.25
N ALA A 176 17.08 -12.59 -1.34
CA ALA A 176 15.83 -11.89 -1.64
C ALA A 176 16.04 -10.38 -1.91
N LEU A 177 17.07 -9.79 -1.29
CA LEU A 177 17.46 -8.39 -1.50
C LEU A 177 18.90 -8.32 -1.99
N ARG A 178 19.15 -7.49 -3.00
CA ARG A 178 20.45 -7.32 -3.62
C ARG A 178 20.91 -5.87 -3.57
N LYS A 179 22.22 -5.67 -3.64
CA LYS A 179 22.81 -4.34 -3.78
C LYS A 179 22.21 -3.60 -4.98
N GLY A 180 21.75 -2.37 -4.73
CA GLY A 180 21.14 -1.50 -5.74
C GLY A 180 19.66 -1.76 -6.00
N ASP A 181 19.01 -2.66 -5.24
CA ASP A 181 17.56 -2.73 -5.21
C ASP A 181 16.96 -1.42 -4.65
N CYS A 182 15.84 -1.01 -5.23
CA CYS A 182 15.03 0.11 -4.79
C CYS A 182 13.77 -0.45 -4.14
N VAL A 183 13.65 -0.34 -2.83
CA VAL A 183 12.67 -1.07 -2.02
C VAL A 183 11.55 -0.13 -1.54
N LEU A 184 10.31 -0.49 -1.83
CA LEU A 184 9.13 0.12 -1.21
C LEU A 184 8.71 -0.73 0.00
N ILE A 185 8.75 -0.15 1.19
CA ILE A 185 8.27 -0.79 2.42
C ILE A 185 6.76 -0.58 2.50
N VAL A 186 6.01 -1.65 2.74
CA VAL A 186 4.54 -1.63 2.77
C VAL A 186 4.04 -2.29 4.05
N ASP A 187 3.11 -1.62 4.71
CA ASP A 187 2.45 -2.15 5.90
C ASP A 187 0.96 -1.79 5.91
N ASP A 188 0.17 -2.40 6.76
CA ASP A 188 -1.22 -2.00 7.00
C ASP A 188 -1.29 -0.83 7.96
N VAL A 189 -0.49 -0.85 9.05
CA VAL A 189 -0.48 0.18 10.10
C VAL A 189 0.94 0.57 10.50
N ILE A 190 1.19 1.87 10.61
CA ILE A 190 2.37 2.43 11.29
C ILE A 190 1.93 3.04 12.61
N ASP A 191 2.36 2.46 13.73
CA ASP A 191 2.06 2.97 15.08
C ASP A 191 3.28 3.62 15.73
N SER A 192 4.28 2.82 16.12
CA SER A 192 5.51 3.31 16.77
C SER A 192 6.66 3.54 15.78
N GLY A 193 6.56 2.99 14.58
CA GLY A 193 7.56 3.07 13.51
C GLY A 193 8.73 2.10 13.66
N GLU A 194 8.78 1.31 14.73
CA GLU A 194 9.92 0.43 15.03
C GLU A 194 10.07 -0.70 14.00
N THR A 195 8.96 -1.26 13.52
CA THR A 195 8.96 -2.25 12.43
C THR A 195 9.55 -1.64 11.15
N GLN A 196 9.13 -0.44 10.78
CA GLN A 196 9.63 0.25 9.58
C GLN A 196 11.12 0.57 9.69
N ILE A 197 11.59 0.93 10.88
CA ILE A 197 13.02 1.15 11.17
C ILE A 197 13.80 -0.16 11.01
N ALA A 198 13.29 -1.26 11.56
CA ALA A 198 13.93 -2.58 11.43
C ALA A 198 13.99 -3.02 9.96
N LEU A 199 12.91 -2.85 9.20
CA LEU A 199 12.89 -3.14 7.77
C LEU A 199 13.88 -2.25 6.99
N THR A 200 13.98 -0.96 7.34
CA THR A 200 14.96 -0.04 6.75
C THR A 200 16.39 -0.53 6.98
N ARG A 201 16.72 -0.97 8.20
CA ARG A 201 18.04 -1.52 8.52
C ARG A 201 18.35 -2.83 7.78
N ILE A 202 17.34 -3.68 7.56
CA ILE A 202 17.49 -4.88 6.70
C ILE A 202 17.85 -4.47 5.27
N VAL A 203 17.17 -3.48 4.70
CA VAL A 203 17.45 -2.96 3.36
C VAL A 203 18.87 -2.40 3.29
N GLN A 204 19.29 -1.62 4.29
CA GLN A 204 20.66 -1.06 4.38
C GLN A 204 21.73 -2.17 4.50
N LYS A 205 21.49 -3.23 5.30
CA LYS A 205 22.37 -4.40 5.41
C LYS A 205 22.54 -5.15 4.07
N ALA A 206 21.49 -5.13 3.23
CA ALA A 206 21.52 -5.67 1.86
C ALA A 206 22.29 -4.76 0.88
N LYS A 207 22.70 -3.55 1.28
CA LYS A 207 23.23 -2.49 0.42
C LYS A 207 22.23 -2.08 -0.67
N ALA A 208 20.94 -2.16 -0.35
CA ALA A 208 19.80 -1.66 -1.11
C ALA A 208 19.35 -0.30 -0.55
N GLU A 209 18.41 0.34 -1.23
CA GLU A 209 17.89 1.67 -0.89
C GLU A 209 16.38 1.60 -0.62
N VAL A 210 15.91 2.31 0.43
CA VAL A 210 14.48 2.49 0.67
C VAL A 210 13.99 3.64 -0.19
N THR A 211 13.15 3.33 -1.18
CA THR A 211 12.56 4.32 -2.10
C THR A 211 11.38 5.04 -1.47
N GLY A 212 10.64 4.37 -0.60
CA GLY A 212 9.50 4.94 0.09
C GLY A 212 8.87 3.95 1.07
N MET A 213 7.89 4.46 1.82
CA MET A 213 7.04 3.66 2.71
C MET A 213 5.58 3.97 2.44
N TYR A 214 4.74 2.95 2.48
CA TYR A 214 3.30 3.06 2.29
C TYR A 214 2.54 2.28 3.35
N ALA A 215 1.53 2.91 3.97
CA ALA A 215 0.61 2.21 4.87
C ALA A 215 -0.82 2.75 4.76
N LEU A 216 -1.80 1.91 5.15
CA LEU A 216 -3.20 2.31 5.16
C LEU A 216 -3.48 3.29 6.30
N VAL A 217 -2.93 3.02 7.49
CA VAL A 217 -3.22 3.80 8.69
C VAL A 217 -1.91 4.20 9.40
N GLY A 218 -1.81 5.47 9.78
CA GLY A 218 -0.80 5.97 10.69
C GLY A 218 -1.44 6.33 12.03
N MET A 219 -0.90 5.81 13.14
CA MET A 219 -1.40 6.07 14.48
C MET A 219 -0.50 7.04 15.24
N GLY A 220 -1.05 8.19 15.66
CA GLY A 220 -0.24 9.24 16.27
C GLY A 220 0.80 9.83 15.30
N SER A 221 1.77 10.56 15.80
CA SER A 221 2.79 11.23 14.96
C SER A 221 4.22 10.88 15.35
N ASP A 222 4.44 10.19 16.47
CA ASP A 222 5.76 9.94 17.06
C ASP A 222 6.67 9.09 16.17
N TRP A 223 6.09 8.28 15.30
CA TRP A 223 6.82 7.45 14.34
C TRP A 223 7.55 8.28 13.27
N LYS A 224 7.05 9.49 12.95
CA LYS A 224 7.63 10.32 11.88
C LYS A 224 9.08 10.68 12.15
N SER A 225 9.35 11.31 13.29
CA SER A 225 10.71 11.70 13.68
C SER A 225 11.65 10.51 13.83
N LYS A 226 11.14 9.36 14.30
CA LYS A 226 11.92 8.14 14.41
C LYS A 226 12.33 7.56 13.06
N ILE A 227 11.42 7.55 12.08
CA ILE A 227 11.70 7.09 10.72
C ILE A 227 12.65 8.06 10.03
N GLU A 228 12.41 9.37 10.13
CA GLU A 228 13.27 10.41 9.57
C GLU A 228 14.72 10.34 10.08
N ALA A 229 14.92 9.88 11.30
CA ALA A 229 16.27 9.69 11.87
C ALA A 229 17.07 8.58 11.17
N VAL A 230 16.44 7.66 10.45
CA VAL A 230 17.10 6.51 9.79
C VAL A 230 17.02 6.54 8.27
N THR A 231 16.04 7.25 7.71
CA THR A 231 15.85 7.41 6.27
C THR A 231 15.06 8.67 5.95
N HIS A 232 15.36 9.28 4.79
CA HIS A 232 14.65 10.46 4.28
C HIS A 232 13.71 10.12 3.10
N CYS A 233 13.30 8.86 2.97
CA CYS A 233 12.36 8.48 1.92
C CYS A 233 10.95 9.04 2.20
N PRO A 234 10.13 9.26 1.17
CA PRO A 234 8.74 9.64 1.35
C PRO A 234 7.95 8.55 2.08
N VAL A 235 7.11 8.97 3.03
CA VAL A 235 6.20 8.09 3.76
C VAL A 235 4.77 8.52 3.44
N GLU A 236 4.04 7.66 2.76
CA GLU A 236 2.66 7.90 2.35
C GLU A 236 1.71 7.09 3.24
N ILE A 237 0.81 7.79 3.93
CA ILE A 237 -0.22 7.22 4.81
C ILE A 237 -1.58 7.64 4.26
N VAL A 238 -2.47 6.67 4.03
CA VAL A 238 -3.81 6.98 3.51
C VAL A 238 -4.65 7.68 4.57
N LEU A 239 -4.68 7.16 5.79
CA LEU A 239 -5.45 7.76 6.89
C LEU A 239 -4.58 7.93 8.14
N GLN A 240 -4.46 9.17 8.59
CA GLN A 240 -3.81 9.48 9.87
C GLN A 240 -4.86 9.59 10.97
N ILE A 241 -4.69 8.81 12.06
CA ILE A 241 -5.55 8.86 13.24
C ILE A 241 -4.76 9.20 14.50
N GLY A 242 -5.45 9.76 15.50
CA GLY A 242 -4.87 9.95 16.82
C GLY A 242 -4.69 8.61 17.56
N LYS A 243 -3.73 8.54 18.48
CA LYS A 243 -3.64 7.38 19.38
C LYS A 243 -4.83 7.39 20.34
N LYS A 244 -5.57 6.27 20.39
CA LYS A 244 -6.58 6.08 21.44
C LYS A 244 -5.85 5.71 22.74
N PRO A 245 -6.18 6.32 23.89
CA PRO A 245 -5.64 5.87 25.15
C PRO A 245 -5.99 4.39 25.37
N LEU A 246 -5.01 3.57 25.72
CA LEU A 246 -5.29 2.21 26.18
C LEU A 246 -6.05 2.30 27.50
N ALA A 247 -7.10 1.48 27.66
CA ALA A 247 -7.75 1.35 28.95
C ALA A 247 -6.71 0.86 29.98
N GLU A 248 -6.62 1.51 31.13
CA GLU A 248 -5.79 1.01 32.21
C GLU A 248 -6.32 -0.38 32.60
N VAL A 249 -5.49 -1.40 32.39
CA VAL A 249 -5.78 -2.75 32.86
C VAL A 249 -5.62 -2.71 34.38
N GLY A 250 -6.75 -2.64 35.10
CA GLY A 250 -6.81 -2.68 36.56
C GLY A 250 -6.50 -4.07 37.10
#